data_5f99c66e884d19aefe06c298f0a89983
#
_entry.id   5f99c66e884d19aefe06c298f0a89983
#
_cell.length_a   1.000
_cell.length_b   1.000
_cell.length_c   1.000
_cell.angle_alpha   90.00
_cell.angle_beta   90.00
_cell.angle_gamma   90.00
#
_symmetry.space_group_name_H-M   'P 1'
#
loop_
_entity.id
_entity.type
_entity.pdbx_description
1 polymer ?
#
loop_
_entity_poly.entity_id
_entity_poly.type
_entity_poly.pdbx_seq_one_letter_code
_entity_poly.pdbx_strand_id
1 'polypeptide(L)'
;MSAFIDEALLYAKAGDGGNGAVAWRREAHVSQGGPAGGDGGDGGDVVFVGDDGIGSLLDFKFHPRLVAKSGEAGRGKKQAGHFGPEVVARVPLGTQIFDADSGELLADVTENGQRVVVLRGGSGGFGNARFATPSRQAPEFAKPGLLGEERNLRLSLKLMADVGLLGFPNAGKSTFVARVSAARPKIADYPFTTLVPQLGVVKVPSLSADAPSFVIADIPGLIEGAADGAGLGVRFLKHLERVRVILHLVELPIEAVDGAANDDVDPTISQHQTRGPTDLVARYTVLRKELEQFSPELAARPEVVAINKIDLFNGDIRQHPGVRALAAHLKRQGVALHLLSGATNTGVDALVGALWEEVRKEKAAPPPATFNPLS
;
A
#
# COMPACT_ATOMS: atom_id res chain seq x y z
N MET A 1 -15.97 5.63 -10.99
CA MET A 1 -14.81 4.75 -11.32
C MET A 1 -13.63 5.29 -10.55
N SER A 2 -13.18 4.62 -9.49
CA SER A 2 -11.99 5.05 -8.75
C SER A 2 -10.75 4.54 -9.50
N ALA A 3 -9.98 5.45 -10.08
CA ALA A 3 -8.69 5.11 -10.69
C ALA A 3 -7.69 4.80 -9.55
N PHE A 4 -6.96 3.72 -9.68
CA PHE A 4 -5.81 3.44 -8.82
C PHE A 4 -4.65 4.36 -9.22
N ILE A 5 -4.09 5.08 -8.26
CA ILE A 5 -2.98 6.01 -8.45
C ILE A 5 -1.86 5.64 -7.50
N ASP A 6 -0.69 5.35 -8.06
CA ASP A 6 0.54 4.97 -7.36
C ASP A 6 1.57 6.09 -7.28
N GLU A 7 1.38 7.15 -8.05
CA GLU A 7 2.20 8.35 -7.98
C GLU A 7 1.33 9.61 -7.91
N ALA A 8 1.70 10.54 -7.06
CA ALA A 8 1.06 11.83 -6.96
C ALA A 8 2.10 12.92 -6.74
N LEU A 9 1.91 14.05 -7.42
CA LEU A 9 2.68 15.27 -7.17
C LEU A 9 1.82 16.21 -6.36
N LEU A 10 2.39 16.80 -5.33
CA LEU A 10 1.72 17.77 -4.49
C LEU A 10 2.66 18.87 -4.02
N TYR A 11 2.13 20.06 -3.86
CA TYR A 11 2.80 21.15 -3.19
C TYR A 11 2.49 21.09 -1.70
N ALA A 12 3.52 21.11 -0.86
CA ALA A 12 3.38 21.13 0.59
C ALA A 12 4.07 22.35 1.17
N LYS A 13 3.42 23.03 2.10
CA LYS A 13 3.97 24.15 2.85
C LYS A 13 3.60 24.00 4.33
N ALA A 14 4.61 24.05 5.20
CA ALA A 14 4.45 24.20 6.63
C ALA A 14 4.07 25.63 7.00
N GLY A 15 3.46 25.84 8.16
CA GLY A 15 3.05 27.14 8.63
C GLY A 15 4.25 28.03 8.95
N ASP A 16 4.14 29.31 8.69
CA ASP A 16 5.13 30.29 9.10
C ASP A 16 4.98 30.59 10.59
N GLY A 17 6.06 30.90 11.29
CA GLY A 17 6.03 31.39 12.67
C GLY A 17 5.38 32.76 12.77
N GLY A 18 4.60 32.96 13.82
CA GLY A 18 4.01 34.25 14.14
C GLY A 18 5.08 35.30 14.55
N ASN A 19 4.86 36.52 14.28
CA ASN A 19 5.80 37.59 14.68
C ASN A 19 5.74 37.87 16.19
N GLY A 20 6.87 38.16 16.82
CA GLY A 20 6.93 38.70 18.16
C GLY A 20 6.32 40.10 18.22
N ALA A 21 5.73 40.45 19.34
CA ALA A 21 5.09 41.73 19.55
C ALA A 21 6.05 42.75 20.20
N VAL A 22 5.90 44.02 19.83
CA VAL A 22 6.43 45.17 20.60
C VAL A 22 5.27 45.77 21.37
N ALA A 23 5.29 45.69 22.68
CA ALA A 23 4.24 46.24 23.53
C ALA A 23 4.85 46.75 24.85
N TRP A 24 4.14 47.67 25.47
CA TRP A 24 4.54 48.30 26.73
C TRP A 24 3.47 48.07 27.78
N ARG A 25 3.91 47.85 29.01
CA ARG A 25 3.03 47.80 30.16
C ARG A 25 2.45 49.19 30.41
N ARG A 26 1.15 49.31 30.45
CA ARG A 26 0.46 50.56 30.80
C ARG A 26 -0.30 50.32 32.10
N GLU A 27 0.17 50.95 33.18
CA GLU A 27 -0.50 50.88 34.48
C GLU A 27 -0.70 52.33 34.99
N ALA A 28 -1.72 52.52 35.80
CA ALA A 28 -2.00 53.79 36.46
C ALA A 28 -0.78 54.14 37.34
N HIS A 29 -0.31 55.38 37.22
CA HIS A 29 0.86 55.93 37.97
C HIS A 29 2.25 55.41 37.58
N VAL A 30 2.38 54.63 36.51
CA VAL A 30 3.69 54.20 35.92
C VAL A 30 3.87 54.85 34.59
N SER A 31 4.70 55.92 34.54
CA SER A 31 4.91 56.71 33.32
C SER A 31 5.70 55.98 32.22
N GLN A 32 6.52 55.00 32.59
CA GLN A 32 7.29 54.13 31.69
C GLN A 32 7.16 52.69 32.17
N GLY A 33 6.13 51.98 31.71
CA GLY A 33 6.00 50.56 31.94
C GLY A 33 7.02 49.75 31.14
N GLY A 34 7.53 48.66 31.74
CA GLY A 34 8.51 47.80 31.06
C GLY A 34 7.97 47.12 29.80
N PRO A 35 8.83 46.51 28.99
CA PRO A 35 8.44 45.80 27.77
C PRO A 35 7.50 44.64 28.11
N ALA A 36 6.43 44.50 27.35
CA ALA A 36 5.34 43.57 27.60
C ALA A 36 4.85 42.85 26.34
N GLY A 37 5.63 42.89 25.27
CA GLY A 37 5.33 42.13 24.05
C GLY A 37 5.58 40.65 24.25
N GLY A 38 4.60 39.83 23.86
CA GLY A 38 4.68 38.36 23.87
C GLY A 38 5.35 37.82 22.60
N ASP A 39 5.73 36.56 22.66
CA ASP A 39 6.35 35.86 21.52
C ASP A 39 5.23 35.43 20.52
N GLY A 40 5.60 35.28 19.26
CA GLY A 40 4.76 34.61 18.26
C GLY A 40 4.67 33.11 18.53
N GLY A 41 3.59 32.47 18.08
CA GLY A 41 3.44 31.01 18.08
C GLY A 41 4.20 30.39 16.91
N ASP A 42 4.64 29.15 17.05
CA ASP A 42 5.24 28.40 15.96
C ASP A 42 4.21 28.05 14.89
N GLY A 43 4.62 27.90 13.65
CA GLY A 43 3.80 27.39 12.55
C GLY A 43 3.56 25.90 12.67
N GLY A 44 2.49 25.41 12.04
CA GLY A 44 2.15 23.99 12.02
C GLY A 44 3.03 23.20 11.07
N ASP A 45 3.31 21.95 11.41
CA ASP A 45 4.06 21.01 10.60
C ASP A 45 3.19 20.36 9.52
N VAL A 46 3.84 19.79 8.47
CA VAL A 46 3.21 18.86 7.54
C VAL A 46 3.64 17.45 7.89
N VAL A 47 2.66 16.62 8.27
CA VAL A 47 2.86 15.28 8.80
C VAL A 47 2.16 14.26 7.92
N PHE A 48 2.86 13.19 7.58
CA PHE A 48 2.27 12.03 6.92
C PHE A 48 2.08 10.88 7.91
N VAL A 49 0.95 10.18 7.78
CA VAL A 49 0.59 9.06 8.66
C VAL A 49 0.22 7.85 7.81
N GLY A 50 0.84 6.72 8.08
CA GLY A 50 0.52 5.45 7.45
C GLY A 50 -0.87 4.95 7.86
N ASP A 51 -1.66 4.54 6.87
CA ASP A 51 -3.01 4.01 7.09
C ASP A 51 -3.21 2.77 6.20
N ASP A 52 -3.42 1.62 6.83
CA ASP A 52 -3.63 0.33 6.15
C ASP A 52 -5.03 0.18 5.54
N GLY A 53 -5.97 1.06 5.87
CA GLY A 53 -7.29 1.16 5.24
C GLY A 53 -7.27 1.86 3.88
N ILE A 54 -6.16 2.54 3.53
CA ILE A 54 -6.02 3.28 2.27
C ILE A 54 -5.22 2.45 1.27
N GLY A 55 -5.79 2.22 0.08
CA GLY A 55 -5.13 1.41 -0.97
C GLY A 55 -4.56 2.21 -2.15
N SER A 56 -4.63 3.55 -2.17
CA SER A 56 -4.28 4.37 -3.34
C SER A 56 -3.97 5.81 -2.95
N LEU A 57 -3.16 6.49 -3.75
CA LEU A 57 -2.86 7.92 -3.61
C LEU A 57 -3.87 8.82 -4.32
N LEU A 58 -5.09 8.31 -4.60
CA LEU A 58 -6.10 9.02 -5.38
C LEU A 58 -6.47 10.39 -4.80
N ASP A 59 -6.57 10.50 -3.49
CA ASP A 59 -6.95 11.74 -2.81
C ASP A 59 -5.98 12.88 -3.10
N PHE A 60 -4.69 12.58 -3.23
CA PHE A 60 -3.66 13.58 -3.54
C PHE A 60 -3.72 14.08 -4.98
N LYS A 61 -4.32 13.31 -5.89
CA LYS A 61 -4.60 13.80 -7.24
C LYS A 61 -5.67 14.89 -7.26
N PHE A 62 -6.68 14.75 -6.39
CA PHE A 62 -7.76 15.73 -6.30
C PHE A 62 -7.41 16.92 -5.38
N HIS A 63 -6.55 16.66 -4.38
CA HIS A 63 -6.10 17.66 -3.41
C HIS A 63 -4.57 17.80 -3.44
N PRO A 64 -3.99 18.39 -4.51
CA PRO A 64 -2.54 18.44 -4.71
C PRO A 64 -1.85 19.53 -3.87
N ARG A 65 -2.46 20.00 -2.80
CA ARG A 65 -1.91 21.04 -1.92
C ARG A 65 -2.16 20.72 -0.47
N LEU A 66 -1.06 20.68 0.30
CA LEU A 66 -1.08 20.56 1.76
C LEU A 66 -0.45 21.81 2.35
N VAL A 67 -1.25 22.62 3.04
CA VAL A 67 -0.77 23.87 3.64
C VAL A 67 -1.18 23.89 5.11
N ALA A 68 -0.18 23.87 6.01
CA ALA A 68 -0.40 24.03 7.43
C ALA A 68 -0.61 25.51 7.79
N LYS A 69 -1.30 25.76 8.90
CA LYS A 69 -1.58 27.12 9.35
C LYS A 69 -0.35 27.73 10.01
N SER A 70 -0.16 29.03 9.79
CA SER A 70 0.88 29.81 10.46
C SER A 70 0.52 30.02 11.93
N GLY A 71 1.54 30.23 12.75
CA GLY A 71 1.41 30.68 14.15
C GLY A 71 0.87 32.08 14.24
N GLU A 72 0.13 32.37 15.29
CA GLU A 72 -0.36 33.71 15.56
C GLU A 72 0.76 34.63 16.05
N ALA A 73 0.64 35.92 15.73
CA ALA A 73 1.55 36.91 16.28
C ALA A 73 1.38 37.04 17.82
N GLY A 74 2.46 37.34 18.51
CA GLY A 74 2.45 37.70 19.92
C GLY A 74 1.59 38.93 20.18
N ARG A 75 1.09 39.05 21.40
CA ARG A 75 0.24 40.16 21.82
C ARG A 75 0.84 40.90 23.01
N GLY A 76 0.26 42.04 23.36
CA GLY A 76 0.62 42.77 24.57
C GLY A 76 0.39 41.93 25.85
N LYS A 77 0.86 42.45 27.00
CA LYS A 77 0.78 41.81 28.31
C LYS A 77 1.49 40.43 28.38
N LYS A 78 2.56 40.25 27.60
CA LYS A 78 3.34 39.02 27.45
C LYS A 78 2.56 37.82 26.99
N GLN A 79 1.44 38.01 26.27
CA GLN A 79 0.65 36.92 25.72
C GLN A 79 1.33 36.39 24.46
N ALA A 80 1.71 35.12 24.48
CA ALA A 80 2.21 34.43 23.30
C ALA A 80 1.10 34.19 22.28
N GLY A 81 1.44 34.17 21.00
CA GLY A 81 0.55 33.73 19.93
C GLY A 81 0.29 32.22 20.02
N HIS A 82 -0.87 31.79 19.55
CA HIS A 82 -1.19 30.36 19.45
C HIS A 82 -0.34 29.69 18.37
N PHE A 83 0.01 28.44 18.61
CA PHE A 83 0.67 27.59 17.59
C PHE A 83 -0.26 27.32 16.42
N GLY A 84 0.27 27.29 15.23
CA GLY A 84 -0.42 26.82 14.02
C GLY A 84 -0.70 25.32 14.14
N PRO A 85 -1.91 24.84 13.88
CA PRO A 85 -2.19 23.40 13.84
C PRO A 85 -1.42 22.74 12.69
N GLU A 86 -0.93 21.54 12.94
CA GLU A 86 -0.34 20.69 11.92
C GLU A 86 -1.37 20.26 10.87
N VAL A 87 -0.89 19.95 9.68
CA VAL A 87 -1.67 19.28 8.64
C VAL A 87 -1.24 17.82 8.60
N VAL A 88 -2.22 16.91 8.81
CA VAL A 88 -1.99 15.47 8.79
C VAL A 88 -2.55 14.89 7.49
N ALA A 89 -1.67 14.30 6.69
CA ALA A 89 -2.01 13.60 5.46
C ALA A 89 -1.89 12.09 5.69
N ARG A 90 -2.97 11.33 5.45
CA ARG A 90 -2.93 9.88 5.53
C ARG A 90 -2.52 9.28 4.20
N VAL A 91 -1.58 8.34 4.23
CA VAL A 91 -1.05 7.65 3.04
C VAL A 91 -1.09 6.15 3.21
N PRO A 92 -1.22 5.38 2.10
CA PRO A 92 -1.09 3.93 2.13
C PRO A 92 0.26 3.50 2.68
N LEU A 93 0.31 2.30 3.28
CA LEU A 93 1.58 1.69 3.67
C LEU A 93 2.46 1.43 2.43
N GLY A 94 3.76 1.68 2.56
CA GLY A 94 4.71 1.60 1.45
C GLY A 94 4.80 2.86 0.61
N THR A 95 4.21 3.97 1.07
CA THR A 95 4.37 5.26 0.40
C THR A 95 5.74 5.84 0.69
N GLN A 96 6.50 6.07 -0.36
CA GLN A 96 7.74 6.83 -0.34
C GLN A 96 7.47 8.28 -0.71
N ILE A 97 8.05 9.18 0.05
CA ILE A 97 7.91 10.62 -0.11
C ILE A 97 9.26 11.17 -0.55
N PHE A 98 9.30 11.73 -1.75
CA PHE A 98 10.47 12.34 -2.33
C PHE A 98 10.28 13.85 -2.44
N ASP A 99 11.37 14.58 -2.32
CA ASP A 99 11.45 15.93 -2.85
C ASP A 99 11.41 15.83 -4.38
N ALA A 100 10.44 16.48 -5.01
CA ALA A 100 10.25 16.37 -6.45
C ALA A 100 11.34 17.08 -7.26
N ASP A 101 11.98 18.09 -6.67
CA ASP A 101 12.98 18.95 -7.33
C ASP A 101 14.38 18.33 -7.23
N SER A 102 14.75 17.78 -6.06
CA SER A 102 16.06 17.15 -5.84
C SER A 102 16.06 15.65 -6.09
N GLY A 103 14.89 14.98 -6.04
CA GLY A 103 14.76 13.53 -6.10
C GLY A 103 15.18 12.80 -4.81
N GLU A 104 15.48 13.54 -3.73
CA GLU A 104 15.87 12.99 -2.44
C GLU A 104 14.70 12.28 -1.77
N LEU A 105 14.95 11.09 -1.18
CA LEU A 105 13.97 10.38 -0.35
C LEU A 105 13.90 11.05 1.03
N LEU A 106 12.76 11.66 1.34
CA LEU A 106 12.50 12.32 2.61
C LEU A 106 11.93 11.36 3.66
N ALA A 107 11.09 10.42 3.24
CA ALA A 107 10.46 9.44 4.14
C ALA A 107 10.00 8.19 3.41
N ASP A 108 9.94 7.07 4.16
CA ASP A 108 9.33 5.81 3.74
C ASP A 108 8.32 5.40 4.85
N VAL A 109 7.02 5.34 4.51
CA VAL A 109 5.94 5.06 5.45
C VAL A 109 5.53 3.59 5.29
N THR A 110 6.00 2.74 6.20
CA THR A 110 5.87 1.27 6.10
C THR A 110 4.93 0.66 7.11
N GLU A 111 4.60 1.37 8.21
CA GLU A 111 3.82 0.84 9.32
C GLU A 111 2.51 1.61 9.51
N ASN A 112 1.47 0.91 9.96
CA ASN A 112 0.19 1.53 10.30
C ASN A 112 0.34 2.46 11.51
N GLY A 113 -0.16 3.68 11.40
CA GLY A 113 -0.02 4.71 12.42
C GLY A 113 1.38 5.35 12.50
N GLN A 114 2.35 4.95 11.67
CA GLN A 114 3.66 5.60 11.58
C GLN A 114 3.48 7.07 11.21
N ARG A 115 3.99 7.97 12.07
CA ARG A 115 3.96 9.42 11.83
C ARG A 115 5.33 9.88 11.38
N VAL A 116 5.38 10.64 10.29
CA VAL A 116 6.61 11.26 9.78
C VAL A 116 6.36 12.74 9.53
N VAL A 117 7.14 13.58 10.19
CA VAL A 117 7.16 15.03 9.93
C VAL A 117 8.05 15.25 8.72
N VAL A 118 7.45 15.67 7.59
CA VAL A 118 8.16 15.88 6.33
C VAL A 118 8.59 17.33 6.17
N LEU A 119 7.75 18.28 6.59
CA LEU A 119 8.10 19.69 6.59
C LEU A 119 7.82 20.29 7.96
N ARG A 120 8.76 21.08 8.46
CA ARG A 120 8.66 21.72 9.77
C ARG A 120 8.15 23.16 9.66
N GLY A 121 7.27 23.50 10.59
CA GLY A 121 6.80 24.87 10.76
C GLY A 121 7.92 25.83 11.18
N GLY A 122 7.76 27.08 10.82
CA GLY A 122 8.67 28.13 11.23
C GLY A 122 8.51 28.47 12.71
N SER A 123 9.61 28.72 13.41
CA SER A 123 9.57 29.14 14.82
C SER A 123 9.01 30.52 14.98
N GLY A 124 8.23 30.75 16.02
CA GLY A 124 7.69 32.06 16.39
C GLY A 124 8.78 33.06 16.77
N GLY A 125 8.58 34.32 16.39
CA GLY A 125 9.47 35.41 16.72
C GLY A 125 9.39 35.82 18.18
N PHE A 126 10.49 36.28 18.74
CA PHE A 126 10.51 36.72 20.14
C PHE A 126 9.97 38.14 20.29
N GLY A 127 9.09 38.34 21.29
CA GLY A 127 8.60 39.65 21.68
C GLY A 127 9.64 40.50 22.39
N ASN A 128 9.39 41.82 22.45
CA ASN A 128 10.35 42.75 23.04
C ASN A 128 10.62 42.47 24.53
N ALA A 129 9.72 41.80 25.25
CA ALA A 129 9.92 41.44 26.65
C ALA A 129 11.14 40.52 26.86
N ARG A 130 11.49 39.69 25.89
CA ARG A 130 12.66 38.77 25.94
C ARG A 130 14.01 39.49 25.79
N PHE A 131 14.00 40.68 25.20
CA PHE A 131 15.23 41.46 24.94
C PHE A 131 15.54 42.47 26.04
N ALA A 132 14.74 42.51 27.10
CA ALA A 132 15.01 43.34 28.25
C ALA A 132 16.24 42.84 29.01
N THR A 133 17.21 43.71 29.21
CA THR A 133 18.42 43.48 30.01
C THR A 133 18.63 44.63 30.96
N PRO A 134 19.47 44.50 32.00
CA PRO A 134 19.79 45.62 32.88
C PRO A 134 20.31 46.87 32.16
N SER A 135 21.04 46.68 31.06
CA SER A 135 21.55 47.75 30.21
C SER A 135 20.55 48.23 29.15
N ARG A 136 19.56 47.46 28.77
CA ARG A 136 18.50 47.78 27.81
C ARG A 136 17.15 47.49 28.39
N GLN A 137 16.63 48.36 29.22
CA GLN A 137 15.37 48.14 29.94
C GLN A 137 14.11 48.30 29.08
N ALA A 138 14.22 49.00 27.94
CA ALA A 138 13.11 49.32 27.04
C ALA A 138 13.43 48.99 25.58
N PRO A 139 13.54 47.71 25.16
CA PRO A 139 13.78 47.34 23.78
C PRO A 139 12.54 47.63 22.90
N GLU A 140 12.74 48.38 21.82
CA GLU A 140 11.70 48.82 20.87
C GLU A 140 11.60 47.89 19.65
N PHE A 141 12.14 46.70 19.72
CA PHE A 141 12.14 45.74 18.65
C PHE A 141 11.67 44.34 19.11
N ALA A 142 11.14 43.58 18.18
CA ALA A 142 10.82 42.17 18.30
C ALA A 142 11.42 41.41 17.10
N LYS A 143 11.57 40.11 17.21
CA LYS A 143 11.97 39.29 16.06
C LYS A 143 10.76 38.88 15.26
N PRO A 144 10.83 38.87 13.93
CA PRO A 144 9.80 38.19 13.09
C PRO A 144 9.86 36.70 13.31
N GLY A 145 8.77 36.01 13.06
CA GLY A 145 8.76 34.57 12.94
C GLY A 145 9.54 34.09 11.72
N LEU A 146 10.05 32.87 11.78
CA LEU A 146 10.71 32.22 10.65
C LEU A 146 9.68 31.68 9.67
N LEU A 147 10.06 31.60 8.41
CA LEU A 147 9.23 30.96 7.39
C LEU A 147 9.20 29.45 7.64
N GLY A 148 8.06 28.81 7.41
CA GLY A 148 7.92 27.37 7.36
C GLY A 148 8.59 26.81 6.10
N GLU A 149 8.95 25.54 6.16
CA GLU A 149 9.50 24.82 5.01
C GLU A 149 8.42 24.65 3.93
N GLU A 150 8.85 24.76 2.66
CA GLU A 150 7.97 24.47 1.52
C GLU A 150 8.70 23.65 0.47
N ARG A 151 8.01 22.66 -0.12
CA ARG A 151 8.57 21.77 -1.15
C ARG A 151 7.49 21.26 -2.09
N ASN A 152 7.91 20.93 -3.31
CA ASN A 152 7.15 20.07 -4.18
C ASN A 152 7.48 18.62 -3.81
N LEU A 153 6.47 17.84 -3.48
CA LEU A 153 6.65 16.46 -3.06
C LEU A 153 6.13 15.53 -4.15
N ARG A 154 6.87 14.45 -4.39
CA ARG A 154 6.42 13.32 -5.19
C ARG A 154 6.19 12.14 -4.26
N LEU A 155 4.94 11.74 -4.15
CA LEU A 155 4.55 10.51 -3.48
C LEU A 155 4.65 9.36 -4.47
N SER A 156 5.29 8.28 -4.09
CA SER A 156 5.37 7.05 -4.88
C SER A 156 5.01 5.87 -3.98
N LEU A 157 3.92 5.20 -4.32
CA LEU A 157 3.46 4.03 -3.60
C LEU A 157 4.21 2.80 -4.12
N LYS A 158 5.09 2.23 -3.31
CA LYS A 158 5.61 0.89 -3.55
C LYS A 158 4.47 -0.10 -3.39
N LEU A 159 3.91 -0.54 -4.51
CA LEU A 159 2.83 -1.51 -4.52
C LEU A 159 3.31 -2.81 -3.88
N MET A 160 2.83 -3.02 -2.67
CA MET A 160 2.97 -4.29 -1.96
C MET A 160 1.67 -5.05 -2.20
N ALA A 161 1.75 -6.21 -2.85
CA ALA A 161 0.61 -7.08 -2.93
C ALA A 161 0.37 -7.70 -1.55
N ASP A 162 -0.86 -7.62 -1.06
CA ASP A 162 -1.29 -8.39 0.11
C ASP A 162 -1.45 -9.86 -0.24
N VAL A 163 -1.92 -10.14 -1.48
CA VAL A 163 -2.16 -11.49 -2.00
C VAL A 163 -1.34 -11.72 -3.27
N GLY A 164 -0.53 -12.77 -3.28
CA GLY A 164 0.18 -13.24 -4.46
C GLY A 164 -0.58 -14.36 -5.15
N LEU A 165 -0.83 -14.23 -6.46
CA LEU A 165 -1.43 -15.29 -7.26
C LEU A 165 -0.39 -16.26 -7.78
N LEU A 166 -0.58 -17.53 -7.47
CA LEU A 166 0.16 -18.67 -7.98
C LEU A 166 -0.73 -19.54 -8.86
N GLY A 167 -0.25 -20.04 -9.96
CA GLY A 167 -1.00 -20.94 -10.83
C GLY A 167 -0.35 -21.13 -12.19
N PHE A 168 -0.63 -22.23 -12.86
CA PHE A 168 -0.13 -22.53 -14.21
C PHE A 168 -0.52 -21.45 -15.23
N PRO A 169 0.20 -21.33 -16.35
CA PRO A 169 -0.26 -20.56 -17.50
C PRO A 169 -1.68 -20.99 -17.87
N ASN A 170 -2.53 -20.03 -18.21
CA ASN A 170 -3.95 -20.24 -18.53
C ASN A 170 -4.87 -20.73 -17.38
N ALA A 171 -4.39 -20.82 -16.14
CA ALA A 171 -5.25 -21.11 -14.98
C ALA A 171 -6.31 -20.00 -14.72
N GLY A 172 -6.28 -18.92 -15.51
CA GLY A 172 -7.23 -17.82 -15.41
C GLY A 172 -6.84 -16.74 -14.39
N LYS A 173 -5.55 -16.65 -14.02
CA LYS A 173 -5.03 -15.64 -13.09
C LYS A 173 -5.41 -14.22 -13.51
N SER A 174 -5.04 -13.83 -14.72
CA SER A 174 -5.32 -12.49 -15.26
C SER A 174 -6.83 -12.20 -15.37
N THR A 175 -7.62 -13.21 -15.73
CA THR A 175 -9.09 -13.12 -15.77
C THR A 175 -9.65 -12.89 -14.37
N PHE A 176 -9.15 -13.61 -13.38
CA PHE A 176 -9.54 -13.45 -11.99
C PHE A 176 -9.20 -12.05 -11.49
N VAL A 177 -7.95 -11.58 -11.67
CA VAL A 177 -7.54 -10.22 -11.29
C VAL A 177 -8.43 -9.17 -11.95
N ALA A 178 -8.70 -9.31 -13.25
CA ALA A 178 -9.58 -8.38 -13.97
C ALA A 178 -11.02 -8.38 -13.45
N ARG A 179 -11.50 -9.52 -12.96
CA ARG A 179 -12.85 -9.68 -12.44
C ARG A 179 -13.03 -9.07 -11.07
N VAL A 180 -12.07 -9.30 -10.15
CA VAL A 180 -12.18 -8.84 -8.76
C VAL A 180 -11.67 -7.42 -8.54
N SER A 181 -10.92 -6.88 -9.48
CA SER A 181 -10.36 -5.54 -9.35
C SER A 181 -11.44 -4.47 -9.47
N ALA A 182 -11.52 -3.59 -8.49
CA ALA A 182 -12.42 -2.43 -8.47
C ALA A 182 -12.06 -1.36 -9.52
N ALA A 183 -10.84 -1.41 -10.06
CA ALA A 183 -10.34 -0.58 -11.15
C ALA A 183 -9.75 -1.47 -12.22
N ARG A 184 -9.54 -0.96 -13.45
CA ARG A 184 -8.80 -1.72 -14.46
C ARG A 184 -7.46 -2.14 -13.89
N PRO A 185 -7.10 -3.45 -13.97
CA PRO A 185 -5.80 -3.90 -13.51
C PRO A 185 -4.70 -3.05 -14.14
N LYS A 186 -3.78 -2.59 -13.32
CA LYS A 186 -2.66 -1.81 -13.83
C LYS A 186 -1.53 -2.77 -14.20
N ILE A 187 -1.05 -2.62 -15.40
CA ILE A 187 0.20 -3.19 -15.83
C ILE A 187 1.28 -2.30 -15.20
N ALA A 188 1.97 -2.80 -14.18
CA ALA A 188 3.01 -2.04 -13.50
C ALA A 188 4.33 -2.25 -14.25
N ASP A 189 4.80 -1.20 -14.90
CA ASP A 189 6.05 -1.19 -15.63
C ASP A 189 7.21 -0.96 -14.65
N TYR A 190 7.67 -2.04 -14.03
CA TYR A 190 8.84 -1.97 -13.17
C TYR A 190 10.11 -2.05 -14.00
N PRO A 191 11.03 -1.08 -13.91
CA PRO A 191 12.23 -1.02 -14.75
C PRO A 191 13.20 -2.20 -14.56
N PHE A 192 12.86 -3.14 -13.66
CA PHE A 192 13.66 -4.31 -13.31
C PHE A 192 12.94 -5.65 -13.53
N THR A 193 11.73 -5.65 -14.13
CA THR A 193 10.99 -6.87 -14.45
C THR A 193 10.97 -7.10 -15.96
N THR A 194 11.38 -8.29 -16.38
CA THR A 194 11.22 -8.75 -17.78
C THR A 194 9.78 -9.18 -18.06
N LEU A 195 9.02 -9.50 -17.00
CA LEU A 195 7.61 -9.86 -17.04
C LEU A 195 6.83 -8.85 -16.21
N VAL A 196 5.84 -8.22 -16.78
CA VAL A 196 5.07 -7.14 -16.18
C VAL A 196 3.96 -7.71 -15.30
N PRO A 197 3.99 -7.55 -13.96
CA PRO A 197 2.96 -8.07 -13.09
C PRO A 197 1.64 -7.32 -13.29
N GLN A 198 0.54 -8.05 -13.24
CA GLN A 198 -0.79 -7.46 -13.19
C GLN A 198 -1.21 -7.25 -11.74
N LEU A 199 -1.55 -6.02 -11.41
CA LEU A 199 -1.99 -5.62 -10.07
C LEU A 199 -3.46 -5.26 -10.09
N GLY A 200 -4.20 -5.73 -9.09
CA GLY A 200 -5.60 -5.40 -8.90
C GLY A 200 -5.88 -4.96 -7.47
N VAL A 201 -6.70 -3.93 -7.29
CA VAL A 201 -7.25 -3.56 -5.98
C VAL A 201 -8.60 -4.22 -5.81
N VAL A 202 -8.72 -5.09 -4.85
CA VAL A 202 -9.93 -5.87 -4.56
C VAL A 202 -10.67 -5.19 -3.41
N LYS A 203 -11.91 -4.79 -3.66
CA LYS A 203 -12.82 -4.35 -2.59
C LYS A 203 -13.57 -5.55 -2.04
N VAL A 204 -13.58 -5.68 -0.72
CA VAL A 204 -14.33 -6.73 -0.05
C VAL A 204 -15.82 -6.43 -0.18
N PRO A 205 -16.67 -7.37 -0.60
CA PRO A 205 -18.11 -7.18 -0.64
C PRO A 205 -18.64 -6.77 0.73
N SER A 206 -19.14 -5.54 0.85
CA SER A 206 -19.67 -4.96 2.09
C SER A 206 -20.79 -4.01 1.75
N LEU A 207 -21.76 -3.87 2.65
CA LEU A 207 -22.84 -2.88 2.56
C LEU A 207 -22.39 -1.46 2.93
N SER A 208 -21.15 -1.30 3.42
CA SER A 208 -20.60 -0.01 3.81
C SER A 208 -19.87 0.67 2.67
N ALA A 209 -19.97 2.02 2.60
CA ALA A 209 -19.21 2.84 1.65
C ALA A 209 -17.70 2.73 1.87
N ASP A 210 -17.27 2.49 3.10
CA ASP A 210 -15.88 2.30 3.54
C ASP A 210 -15.47 0.82 3.55
N ALA A 211 -15.86 0.06 2.52
CA ALA A 211 -15.49 -1.34 2.39
C ALA A 211 -13.96 -1.49 2.37
N PRO A 212 -13.39 -2.39 3.18
CA PRO A 212 -11.96 -2.62 3.19
C PRO A 212 -11.47 -3.14 1.82
N SER A 213 -10.21 -2.89 1.52
CA SER A 213 -9.58 -3.31 0.27
C SER A 213 -8.21 -3.92 0.51
N PHE A 214 -7.80 -4.80 -0.41
CA PHE A 214 -6.46 -5.36 -0.44
C PHE A 214 -5.94 -5.41 -1.88
N VAL A 215 -4.62 -5.51 -2.03
CA VAL A 215 -3.96 -5.56 -3.33
C VAL A 215 -3.61 -7.01 -3.67
N ILE A 216 -3.97 -7.42 -4.89
CA ILE A 216 -3.62 -8.72 -5.44
C ILE A 216 -2.65 -8.55 -6.61
N ALA A 217 -1.61 -9.39 -6.66
CA ALA A 217 -0.63 -9.40 -7.75
C ALA A 217 -0.50 -10.78 -8.36
N ASP A 218 -0.42 -10.85 -9.68
CA ASP A 218 0.04 -12.06 -10.37
C ASP A 218 1.54 -12.24 -10.11
N ILE A 219 1.98 -13.44 -9.77
CA ILE A 219 3.39 -13.82 -9.61
C ILE A 219 3.85 -14.45 -10.95
N PRO A 220 4.34 -13.63 -11.91
CA PRO A 220 4.77 -14.14 -13.20
C PRO A 220 6.07 -14.93 -13.08
N GLY A 221 6.26 -15.92 -13.93
CA GLY A 221 7.58 -16.55 -14.15
C GLY A 221 7.99 -17.66 -13.18
N LEU A 222 7.11 -18.11 -12.27
CA LEU A 222 7.42 -19.32 -11.47
C LEU A 222 7.48 -20.60 -12.30
N ILE A 223 6.85 -20.64 -13.50
CA ILE A 223 6.71 -21.85 -14.31
C ILE A 223 7.57 -21.84 -15.58
N GLU A 224 8.10 -20.71 -16.01
CA GLU A 224 8.91 -20.60 -17.24
C GLU A 224 10.40 -20.45 -16.94
N GLY A 225 11.04 -21.52 -16.41
CA GLY A 225 12.51 -21.58 -16.34
C GLY A 225 13.15 -20.88 -15.13
N ALA A 226 12.47 -20.77 -14.00
CA ALA A 226 13.07 -20.26 -12.75
C ALA A 226 14.28 -21.09 -12.31
N ALA A 227 14.35 -22.38 -12.68
CA ALA A 227 15.48 -23.28 -12.42
C ALA A 227 16.69 -23.03 -13.31
N ASP A 228 16.55 -22.38 -14.47
CA ASP A 228 17.63 -22.21 -15.45
C ASP A 228 18.39 -20.87 -15.29
N GLY A 229 18.21 -20.15 -14.18
CA GLY A 229 19.02 -18.96 -13.89
C GLY A 229 18.79 -17.75 -14.79
N ALA A 230 17.85 -17.77 -15.72
CA ALA A 230 17.50 -16.65 -16.59
C ALA A 230 16.51 -15.71 -15.85
N GLY A 231 16.93 -15.26 -14.70
CA GLY A 231 16.70 -13.98 -14.10
C GLY A 231 15.30 -13.36 -14.06
N LEU A 232 14.40 -13.85 -13.19
CA LEU A 232 13.57 -12.91 -12.47
C LEU A 232 14.50 -12.13 -11.55
N GLY A 233 14.71 -10.84 -11.84
CA GLY A 233 15.74 -10.07 -11.15
C GLY A 233 15.53 -10.12 -9.63
N VAL A 234 16.60 -10.28 -8.87
CA VAL A 234 16.67 -10.28 -7.40
C VAL A 234 15.86 -9.14 -6.76
N ARG A 235 15.62 -8.06 -7.51
CA ARG A 235 14.79 -6.92 -7.09
C ARG A 235 13.29 -7.19 -7.13
N PHE A 236 12.79 -8.00 -8.07
CA PHE A 236 11.38 -8.40 -8.10
C PHE A 236 11.05 -9.35 -6.94
N LEU A 237 11.99 -10.21 -6.57
CA LEU A 237 11.89 -11.10 -5.40
C LEU A 237 11.65 -10.31 -4.12
N LYS A 238 12.38 -9.22 -3.90
CA LYS A 238 12.21 -8.34 -2.72
C LYS A 238 10.82 -7.70 -2.62
N HIS A 239 10.11 -7.57 -3.74
CA HIS A 239 8.73 -7.06 -3.72
C HIS A 239 7.71 -8.15 -3.42
N LEU A 240 7.99 -9.40 -3.81
CA LEU A 240 7.17 -10.57 -3.47
C LEU A 240 7.36 -11.03 -2.01
N GLU A 241 8.51 -10.79 -1.40
CA GLU A 241 8.77 -11.08 0.02
C GLU A 241 7.74 -10.42 0.97
N ARG A 242 7.02 -9.42 0.49
CA ARG A 242 6.00 -8.69 1.24
C ARG A 242 4.57 -9.20 1.05
N VAL A 243 4.37 -10.20 0.18
CA VAL A 243 3.09 -10.89 0.04
C VAL A 243 2.74 -11.58 1.36
N ARG A 244 1.53 -11.34 1.83
CA ARG A 244 1.04 -11.86 3.12
C ARG A 244 0.34 -13.20 3.00
N VAL A 245 -0.38 -13.39 1.90
CA VAL A 245 -1.20 -14.57 1.62
C VAL A 245 -0.97 -15.03 0.19
N ILE A 246 -0.85 -16.33 -0.03
CA ILE A 246 -0.76 -16.92 -1.37
C ILE A 246 -2.15 -17.43 -1.79
N LEU A 247 -2.63 -16.99 -2.95
CA LEU A 247 -3.76 -17.61 -3.62
C LEU A 247 -3.26 -18.56 -4.70
N HIS A 248 -3.41 -19.85 -4.47
CA HIS A 248 -3.05 -20.87 -5.43
C HIS A 248 -4.26 -21.22 -6.30
N LEU A 249 -4.19 -20.83 -7.57
CA LEU A 249 -5.25 -21.05 -8.55
C LEU A 249 -4.95 -22.28 -9.39
N VAL A 250 -5.74 -23.33 -9.19
CA VAL A 250 -5.65 -24.59 -9.92
C VAL A 250 -6.76 -24.61 -10.98
N GLU A 251 -6.45 -24.98 -12.22
CA GLU A 251 -7.48 -25.17 -13.25
C GLU A 251 -7.88 -26.65 -13.36
N LEU A 252 -9.15 -26.88 -13.67
CA LEU A 252 -9.61 -28.21 -14.11
C LEU A 252 -9.00 -28.51 -15.47
N PRO A 253 -8.33 -29.68 -15.64
CA PRO A 253 -7.97 -30.13 -16.97
C PRO A 253 -9.27 -30.36 -17.76
N ILE A 254 -9.33 -29.79 -18.95
CA ILE A 254 -10.39 -30.10 -19.88
C ILE A 254 -10.05 -31.49 -20.38
N GLU A 255 -10.66 -32.54 -19.77
CA GLU A 255 -10.68 -33.85 -20.38
C GLU A 255 -11.48 -33.70 -21.67
N ALA A 256 -10.89 -34.09 -22.77
CA ALA A 256 -11.62 -34.17 -24.03
C ALA A 256 -12.93 -34.88 -23.75
N VAL A 257 -14.05 -34.21 -24.01
CA VAL A 257 -15.37 -34.84 -23.89
C VAL A 257 -15.36 -36.02 -24.87
N ASP A 258 -15.24 -37.20 -24.34
CA ASP A 258 -15.30 -38.42 -25.13
C ASP A 258 -16.61 -38.41 -25.94
N GLY A 259 -16.47 -38.20 -27.25
CA GLY A 259 -17.57 -38.39 -28.18
C GLY A 259 -17.79 -37.38 -29.29
N ALA A 260 -17.00 -36.33 -29.41
CA ALA A 260 -17.05 -35.46 -30.59
C ALA A 260 -15.72 -35.54 -31.36
N ALA A 261 -15.57 -36.55 -32.17
CA ALA A 261 -14.61 -36.55 -33.26
C ALA A 261 -15.04 -35.46 -34.26
N ASN A 262 -14.69 -34.22 -34.00
CA ASN A 262 -14.73 -33.15 -34.99
C ASN A 262 -13.34 -33.12 -35.65
N ASP A 263 -13.27 -33.65 -36.86
CA ASP A 263 -12.08 -33.71 -37.72
C ASP A 263 -11.50 -32.34 -38.13
N ASP A 264 -11.99 -31.21 -37.59
CA ASP A 264 -11.62 -29.85 -37.95
C ASP A 264 -10.85 -29.08 -36.87
N VAL A 265 -10.32 -29.75 -35.84
CA VAL A 265 -9.48 -29.05 -34.83
C VAL A 265 -8.03 -29.05 -35.33
N ASP A 266 -7.54 -27.85 -35.65
CA ASP A 266 -6.14 -27.61 -36.03
C ASP A 266 -5.20 -28.23 -34.99
N PRO A 267 -4.36 -29.20 -35.34
CA PRO A 267 -3.49 -29.92 -34.41
C PRO A 267 -2.44 -28.99 -33.73
N THR A 268 -2.22 -27.78 -34.25
CA THR A 268 -1.35 -26.79 -33.62
C THR A 268 -1.96 -26.13 -32.37
N ILE A 269 -3.30 -26.15 -32.23
CA ILE A 269 -3.99 -25.60 -31.04
C ILE A 269 -3.93 -26.58 -29.85
N SER A 270 -3.93 -27.88 -30.11
CA SER A 270 -3.87 -28.92 -29.09
C SER A 270 -2.53 -29.00 -28.33
N GLN A 271 -1.43 -28.59 -28.95
CA GLN A 271 -0.09 -28.70 -28.33
C GLN A 271 0.26 -27.58 -27.34
N HIS A 272 -0.55 -26.51 -27.27
CA HIS A 272 -0.29 -25.37 -26.38
C HIS A 272 -1.15 -25.39 -25.08
N GLN A 273 -2.09 -26.37 -24.91
CA GLN A 273 -3.10 -26.32 -23.87
C GLN A 273 -2.80 -27.06 -22.57
N THR A 274 -1.77 -27.90 -22.48
CA THR A 274 -1.50 -28.66 -21.23
C THR A 274 -0.02 -28.77 -20.92
N ARG A 275 0.59 -27.66 -20.51
CA ARG A 275 1.86 -27.73 -19.77
C ARG A 275 1.51 -28.04 -18.29
N GLY A 276 1.60 -29.28 -17.88
CA GLY A 276 1.45 -29.71 -16.50
C GLY A 276 0.77 -31.08 -16.36
N PRO A 277 0.88 -31.71 -15.16
CA PRO A 277 0.23 -32.98 -14.88
C PRO A 277 -1.29 -32.91 -15.03
N THR A 278 -1.93 -33.97 -15.51
CA THR A 278 -3.40 -34.05 -15.58
C THR A 278 -4.06 -34.21 -14.22
N ASP A 279 -3.35 -34.73 -13.23
CA ASP A 279 -3.83 -34.85 -11.85
C ASP A 279 -3.73 -33.51 -11.08
N LEU A 280 -4.84 -33.09 -10.47
CA LEU A 280 -4.94 -31.85 -9.70
C LEU A 280 -3.99 -31.81 -8.49
N VAL A 281 -3.80 -32.94 -7.81
CA VAL A 281 -2.86 -33.03 -6.68
C VAL A 281 -1.43 -32.87 -7.16
N ALA A 282 -1.09 -33.48 -8.29
CA ALA A 282 0.24 -33.33 -8.89
C ALA A 282 0.49 -31.88 -9.34
N ARG A 283 -0.51 -31.23 -9.98
CA ARG A 283 -0.41 -29.79 -10.35
C ARG A 283 -0.15 -28.91 -9.13
N TYR A 284 -0.93 -29.08 -8.08
CA TYR A 284 -0.74 -28.36 -6.83
C TYR A 284 0.65 -28.59 -6.26
N THR A 285 1.09 -29.86 -6.17
CA THR A 285 2.37 -30.22 -5.56
C THR A 285 3.57 -29.69 -6.33
N VAL A 286 3.52 -29.69 -7.66
CA VAL A 286 4.60 -29.14 -8.51
C VAL A 286 4.79 -27.66 -8.20
N LEU A 287 3.71 -26.87 -8.23
CA LEU A 287 3.79 -25.43 -7.96
C LEU A 287 4.24 -25.11 -6.55
N ARG A 288 3.81 -25.91 -5.56
CA ARG A 288 4.28 -25.74 -4.18
C ARG A 288 5.78 -25.97 -4.05
N LYS A 289 6.30 -27.01 -4.70
CA LYS A 289 7.74 -27.26 -4.71
C LYS A 289 8.54 -26.16 -5.40
N GLU A 290 8.04 -25.63 -6.52
CA GLU A 290 8.67 -24.49 -7.18
C GLU A 290 8.68 -23.24 -6.28
N LEU A 291 7.56 -22.97 -5.60
CA LEU A 291 7.49 -21.86 -4.65
C LEU A 291 8.48 -22.04 -3.48
N GLU A 292 8.60 -23.26 -2.94
CA GLU A 292 9.55 -23.59 -1.87
C GLU A 292 11.01 -23.43 -2.31
N GLN A 293 11.32 -23.83 -3.54
CA GLN A 293 12.67 -23.65 -4.13
C GLN A 293 12.96 -22.18 -4.44
N PHE A 294 11.93 -21.43 -4.82
CA PHE A 294 12.04 -20.04 -5.16
C PHE A 294 12.21 -19.14 -3.93
N SER A 295 11.34 -19.28 -2.93
CA SER A 295 11.40 -18.56 -1.66
C SER A 295 10.74 -19.36 -0.55
N PRO A 296 11.54 -19.95 0.36
CA PRO A 296 11.02 -20.63 1.55
C PRO A 296 10.14 -19.71 2.41
N GLU A 297 10.44 -18.41 2.45
CA GLU A 297 9.68 -17.41 3.21
C GLU A 297 8.26 -17.23 2.64
N LEU A 298 8.14 -17.15 1.31
CA LEU A 298 6.83 -17.09 0.64
C LEU A 298 6.06 -18.40 0.80
N ALA A 299 6.75 -19.54 0.72
CA ALA A 299 6.13 -20.84 0.91
C ALA A 299 5.61 -21.06 2.34
N ALA A 300 6.16 -20.35 3.33
CA ALA A 300 5.69 -20.36 4.72
C ALA A 300 4.45 -19.47 4.97
N ARG A 301 4.04 -18.65 4.01
CA ARG A 301 2.86 -17.78 4.15
C ARG A 301 1.57 -18.58 4.13
N PRO A 302 0.49 -18.07 4.77
CA PRO A 302 -0.85 -18.65 4.66
C PRO A 302 -1.26 -18.82 3.20
N GLU A 303 -1.85 -19.96 2.90
CA GLU A 303 -2.27 -20.33 1.55
C GLU A 303 -3.78 -20.55 1.49
N VAL A 304 -4.39 -19.99 0.45
CA VAL A 304 -5.77 -20.27 0.04
C VAL A 304 -5.73 -20.94 -1.32
N VAL A 305 -6.41 -22.08 -1.48
CA VAL A 305 -6.43 -22.84 -2.73
C VAL A 305 -7.80 -22.74 -3.37
N ALA A 306 -7.82 -22.47 -4.68
CA ALA A 306 -9.06 -22.40 -5.41
C ALA A 306 -8.98 -23.14 -6.74
N ILE A 307 -10.00 -23.90 -7.09
CA ILE A 307 -10.18 -24.48 -8.43
C ILE A 307 -10.99 -23.49 -9.26
N ASN A 308 -10.42 -23.08 -10.38
CA ASN A 308 -11.07 -22.19 -11.34
C ASN A 308 -11.64 -22.96 -12.53
N LYS A 309 -12.46 -22.28 -13.33
CA LYS A 309 -13.12 -22.80 -14.54
C LYS A 309 -14.09 -23.94 -14.28
N ILE A 310 -14.77 -23.92 -13.12
CA ILE A 310 -15.77 -24.94 -12.80
C ILE A 310 -16.99 -24.94 -13.75
N ASP A 311 -17.19 -23.84 -14.48
CA ASP A 311 -18.23 -23.69 -15.52
C ASP A 311 -18.01 -24.60 -16.73
N LEU A 312 -16.80 -25.09 -16.94
CA LEU A 312 -16.47 -26.01 -18.04
C LEU A 312 -16.81 -27.46 -17.69
N PHE A 313 -17.18 -27.74 -16.44
CA PHE A 313 -17.56 -29.10 -16.01
C PHE A 313 -19.08 -29.29 -16.05
N ASN A 314 -19.52 -30.30 -16.78
CA ASN A 314 -20.93 -30.70 -16.83
C ASN A 314 -21.24 -31.67 -15.68
N GLY A 315 -21.88 -31.18 -14.62
CA GLY A 315 -22.28 -31.99 -13.47
C GLY A 315 -21.92 -31.37 -12.13
N ASP A 316 -22.04 -32.14 -11.05
CA ASP A 316 -21.61 -31.66 -9.72
C ASP A 316 -20.10 -31.78 -9.58
N ILE A 317 -19.42 -30.64 -9.67
CA ILE A 317 -17.97 -30.53 -9.58
C ILE A 317 -17.41 -31.16 -8.28
N ARG A 318 -18.18 -31.21 -7.21
CA ARG A 318 -17.75 -31.79 -5.92
C ARG A 318 -17.61 -33.29 -6.00
N GLN A 319 -18.24 -33.91 -6.99
CA GLN A 319 -18.13 -35.35 -7.23
C GLN A 319 -16.98 -35.73 -8.15
N HIS A 320 -16.34 -34.74 -8.79
CA HIS A 320 -15.19 -34.96 -9.66
C HIS A 320 -14.04 -35.63 -8.88
N PRO A 321 -13.50 -36.78 -9.35
CA PRO A 321 -12.49 -37.56 -8.61
C PRO A 321 -11.24 -36.71 -8.23
N GLY A 322 -10.72 -35.95 -9.16
CA GLY A 322 -9.57 -35.07 -8.93
C GLY A 322 -9.83 -33.96 -7.89
N VAL A 323 -11.04 -33.38 -7.90
CA VAL A 323 -11.45 -32.37 -6.90
C VAL A 323 -11.54 -33.01 -5.51
N ARG A 324 -12.10 -34.21 -5.39
CA ARG A 324 -12.15 -34.94 -4.13
C ARG A 324 -10.78 -35.34 -3.61
N ALA A 325 -9.89 -35.78 -4.52
CA ALA A 325 -8.51 -36.10 -4.17
C ALA A 325 -7.75 -34.89 -3.66
N LEU A 326 -7.85 -33.76 -4.36
CA LEU A 326 -7.21 -32.48 -3.94
C LEU A 326 -7.81 -31.97 -2.61
N ALA A 327 -9.14 -32.02 -2.45
CA ALA A 327 -9.80 -31.62 -1.21
C ALA A 327 -9.34 -32.48 -0.01
N ALA A 328 -9.19 -33.80 -0.20
CA ALA A 328 -8.68 -34.69 0.82
C ALA A 328 -7.20 -34.45 1.14
N HIS A 329 -6.41 -34.09 0.14
CA HIS A 329 -4.99 -33.71 0.30
C HIS A 329 -4.85 -32.44 1.13
N LEU A 330 -5.56 -31.36 0.74
CA LEU A 330 -5.54 -30.06 1.41
C LEU A 330 -6.09 -30.10 2.83
N LYS A 331 -7.15 -30.88 3.06
CA LYS A 331 -7.73 -31.08 4.40
C LYS A 331 -6.70 -31.62 5.40
N ARG A 332 -5.79 -32.49 4.98
CA ARG A 332 -4.71 -33.00 5.83
C ARG A 332 -3.68 -31.93 6.20
N GLN A 333 -3.58 -30.87 5.40
CA GLN A 333 -2.70 -29.73 5.61
C GLN A 333 -3.41 -28.57 6.31
N GLY A 334 -4.72 -28.68 6.58
CA GLY A 334 -5.51 -27.61 7.18
C GLY A 334 -5.85 -26.46 6.22
N VAL A 335 -5.67 -26.66 4.90
CA VAL A 335 -5.92 -25.67 3.87
C VAL A 335 -7.33 -25.81 3.30
N ALA A 336 -8.06 -24.69 3.19
CA ALA A 336 -9.40 -24.65 2.62
C ALA A 336 -9.36 -24.67 1.08
N LEU A 337 -10.26 -25.47 0.47
CA LEU A 337 -10.44 -25.49 -0.97
C LEU A 337 -11.69 -24.69 -1.37
N HIS A 338 -11.52 -23.75 -2.28
CA HIS A 338 -12.59 -22.97 -2.88
C HIS A 338 -12.85 -23.39 -4.32
N LEU A 339 -14.09 -23.24 -4.77
CA LEU A 339 -14.50 -23.54 -6.14
C LEU A 339 -15.01 -22.25 -6.79
N LEU A 340 -14.49 -21.88 -7.95
CA LEU A 340 -14.88 -20.65 -8.62
C LEU A 340 -14.90 -20.77 -10.15
N SER A 341 -15.65 -19.87 -10.75
CA SER A 341 -15.55 -19.54 -12.16
C SER A 341 -15.35 -18.03 -12.31
N GLY A 342 -14.18 -17.62 -12.80
CA GLY A 342 -13.91 -16.22 -13.15
C GLY A 342 -14.81 -15.73 -14.30
N ALA A 343 -15.30 -16.61 -15.17
CA ALA A 343 -16.19 -16.27 -16.27
C ALA A 343 -17.62 -15.96 -15.80
N THR A 344 -18.20 -16.87 -14.98
CA THR A 344 -19.59 -16.76 -14.49
C THR A 344 -19.75 -16.02 -13.18
N ASN A 345 -18.65 -15.59 -12.56
CA ASN A 345 -18.61 -14.98 -11.22
C ASN A 345 -19.05 -15.91 -10.06
N THR A 346 -19.17 -17.20 -10.31
CA THR A 346 -19.58 -18.18 -9.29
C THR A 346 -18.46 -18.37 -8.26
N GLY A 347 -18.75 -18.25 -6.97
CA GLY A 347 -17.80 -18.48 -5.87
C GLY A 347 -16.76 -17.38 -5.67
N VAL A 348 -16.72 -16.34 -6.50
CA VAL A 348 -15.71 -15.27 -6.43
C VAL A 348 -15.84 -14.48 -5.14
N ASP A 349 -17.04 -14.04 -4.75
CA ASP A 349 -17.25 -13.25 -3.53
C ASP A 349 -16.87 -14.02 -2.26
N ALA A 350 -17.16 -15.33 -2.22
CA ALA A 350 -16.77 -16.19 -1.11
C ALA A 350 -15.25 -16.33 -1.00
N LEU A 351 -14.55 -16.44 -2.13
CA LEU A 351 -13.09 -16.50 -2.17
C LEU A 351 -12.48 -15.14 -1.74
N VAL A 352 -13.03 -14.01 -2.21
CA VAL A 352 -12.58 -12.67 -1.81
C VAL A 352 -12.74 -12.47 -0.30
N GLY A 353 -13.86 -12.94 0.28
CA GLY A 353 -14.08 -12.92 1.73
C GLY A 353 -13.05 -13.75 2.50
N ALA A 354 -12.75 -14.96 2.03
CA ALA A 354 -11.76 -15.85 2.64
C ALA A 354 -10.34 -15.24 2.57
N LEU A 355 -9.94 -14.67 1.43
CA LEU A 355 -8.66 -13.98 1.27
C LEU A 355 -8.55 -12.81 2.22
N TRP A 356 -9.62 -12.01 2.35
CA TRP A 356 -9.61 -10.87 3.28
C TRP A 356 -9.43 -11.31 4.74
N GLU A 357 -10.10 -12.38 5.16
CA GLU A 357 -9.93 -12.90 6.53
C GLU A 357 -8.47 -13.28 6.83
N GLU A 358 -7.79 -13.95 5.88
CA GLU A 358 -6.37 -14.30 6.05
C GLU A 358 -5.47 -13.06 6.01
N VAL A 359 -5.69 -12.13 5.08
CA VAL A 359 -4.95 -10.86 5.01
C VAL A 359 -5.13 -10.05 6.30
N ARG A 360 -6.35 -10.01 6.85
CA ARG A 360 -6.64 -9.31 8.12
C ARG A 360 -5.90 -9.92 9.30
N LYS A 361 -5.81 -11.26 9.39
CA LYS A 361 -5.06 -11.96 10.42
C LYS A 361 -3.57 -11.60 10.36
N GLU A 362 -3.00 -11.62 9.15
CA GLU A 362 -1.60 -11.27 8.92
C GLU A 362 -1.30 -9.78 9.17
N LYS A 363 -2.25 -8.88 8.89
CA LYS A 363 -2.12 -7.45 9.22
C LYS A 363 -2.16 -7.20 10.73
N ALA A 364 -2.91 -8.00 11.49
CA ALA A 364 -3.01 -7.90 12.94
C ALA A 364 -1.83 -8.55 13.68
N ALA A 365 -1.04 -9.41 13.01
CA ALA A 365 0.14 -10.00 13.59
C ALA A 365 1.26 -8.94 13.75
N PRO A 366 2.01 -8.93 14.87
CA PRO A 366 3.14 -8.03 15.01
C PRO A 366 4.15 -8.32 13.89
N PRO A 367 4.83 -7.30 13.33
CA PRO A 367 5.82 -7.50 12.30
C PRO A 367 6.90 -8.48 12.80
N PRO A 368 7.39 -9.40 11.95
CA PRO A 368 8.49 -10.27 12.33
C PRO A 368 9.67 -9.40 12.76
N ALA A 369 10.31 -9.76 13.87
CA ALA A 369 11.44 -9.01 14.41
C ALA A 369 12.46 -8.77 13.30
N THR A 370 12.63 -7.50 12.92
CA THR A 370 13.60 -7.11 11.91
C THR A 370 14.98 -7.53 12.38
N PHE A 371 15.62 -8.40 11.63
CA PHE A 371 17.03 -8.74 11.82
C PHE A 371 17.83 -7.44 11.72
N ASN A 372 18.37 -7.00 12.84
CA ASN A 372 19.26 -5.84 12.90
C ASN A 372 20.68 -6.34 12.56
N PRO A 373 21.23 -6.02 11.37
CA PRO A 373 22.55 -6.50 10.97
C PRO A 373 23.71 -5.86 11.74
N LEU A 374 23.43 -5.09 12.79
CA LEU A 374 24.41 -4.37 13.61
C LEU A 374 24.37 -4.77 15.11
N SER A 375 23.79 -5.92 15.47
CA SER A 375 23.90 -6.47 16.83
C SER A 375 24.90 -7.62 16.86
#